data_a41e0021e49b8d4a31b3876cfec0c654
#
_entry.id   a41e0021e49b8d4a31b3876cfec0c654
#
_cell.length_a   1.000
_cell.length_b   1.000
_cell.length_c   1.000
_cell.angle_alpha   90.00
_cell.angle_beta   90.00
_cell.angle_gamma   90.00
#
_symmetry.space_group_name_H-M   'P 1'
#
loop_
_entity.id
_entity.type
_entity.pdbx_description
1 polymer ?
#
loop_
_entity_poly.entity_id
_entity_poly.type
_entity_poly.pdbx_seq_one_letter_code
_entity_poly.pdbx_strand_id
1 'polypeptide(L)'
;FTDYEMETWFQQYHRALENEYTRYQNYWWFYALTEQYGLDAYSRIWRESAYPEDAYQTFMRLYLANDLNAFYDALYRYASHAVTFDFAAAAPYSAAWQGRYDATLYDVGDGWQRIAYASCPEANGFSAIPLDHQGANRVTVSFRGLQPGSALAADDPGLYYIGDEATPENLTGHTRIYNAVDAAPGWRYGFVAYLTDGTRVYSDVCAEDEGAVSFDIPEETQYLYFVVLGAPESYQVHVWDNDESMDAQMPFEIRVEWRK
;
A
#
# COMPACT_ATOMS: atom_id res chain seq x y z
N PHE A 1 -15.53 4.07 -14.20
CA PHE A 1 -14.10 4.28 -13.94
C PHE A 1 -13.48 4.75 -15.24
N THR A 2 -12.91 5.95 -15.25
CA THR A 2 -12.24 6.53 -16.41
C THR A 2 -10.76 6.09 -16.43
N ASP A 3 -10.13 6.13 -17.61
CA ASP A 3 -8.69 5.85 -17.72
C ASP A 3 -7.88 6.84 -16.86
N TYR A 4 -8.30 8.10 -16.79
CA TYR A 4 -7.67 9.13 -15.95
C TYR A 4 -7.68 8.77 -14.45
N GLU A 5 -8.83 8.35 -13.90
CA GLU A 5 -8.93 7.95 -12.49
C GLU A 5 -8.02 6.76 -12.19
N MET A 6 -7.93 5.81 -13.11
CA MET A 6 -7.08 4.64 -12.94
C MET A 6 -5.58 4.97 -13.07
N GLU A 7 -5.20 5.88 -13.98
CA GLU A 7 -3.81 6.36 -14.05
C GLU A 7 -3.40 7.06 -12.75
N THR A 8 -4.21 7.96 -12.24
CA THR A 8 -3.95 8.64 -10.97
C THR A 8 -3.86 7.63 -9.82
N TRP A 9 -4.74 6.63 -9.79
CA TRP A 9 -4.67 5.55 -8.81
C TRP A 9 -3.31 4.85 -8.82
N PHE A 10 -2.87 4.35 -9.97
CA PHE A 10 -1.60 3.63 -10.10
C PHE A 10 -0.37 4.46 -9.74
N GLN A 11 -0.44 5.78 -9.82
CA GLN A 11 0.63 6.68 -9.44
C GLN A 11 0.64 7.03 -7.95
N GLN A 12 -0.51 6.98 -7.27
CA GLN A 12 -0.72 7.58 -5.95
C GLN A 12 -1.15 6.60 -4.86
N TYR A 13 -1.39 5.32 -5.16
CA TYR A 13 -1.95 4.34 -4.22
C TYR A 13 -1.07 4.10 -2.98
N HIS A 14 0.21 4.45 -3.03
CA HIS A 14 1.15 4.37 -1.90
C HIS A 14 0.93 5.47 -0.86
N ARG A 15 0.18 6.50 -1.19
CA ARG A 15 -0.16 7.58 -0.27
C ARG A 15 -1.22 7.17 0.73
N ALA A 16 -1.30 7.93 1.81
CA ALA A 16 -2.36 7.76 2.81
C ALA A 16 -3.75 7.80 2.16
N LEU A 17 -4.68 7.02 2.70
CA LEU A 17 -6.06 7.02 2.17
C LEU A 17 -6.75 8.38 2.28
N GLU A 18 -6.32 9.22 3.24
CA GLU A 18 -6.84 10.57 3.45
C GLU A 18 -6.11 11.65 2.67
N ASN A 19 -5.00 11.29 1.99
CA ASN A 19 -4.18 12.25 1.28
C ASN A 19 -5.02 13.04 0.26
N GLU A 20 -4.88 14.36 0.21
CA GLU A 20 -5.69 15.27 -0.62
C GLU A 20 -5.51 15.04 -2.12
N TYR A 21 -4.39 14.49 -2.54
CA TYR A 21 -4.16 14.16 -3.95
C TYR A 21 -4.85 12.88 -4.40
N THR A 22 -5.17 11.97 -3.47
CA THR A 22 -5.80 10.68 -3.77
C THR A 22 -7.26 10.59 -3.38
N ARG A 23 -7.81 11.58 -2.72
CA ARG A 23 -9.17 11.59 -2.14
C ARG A 23 -10.29 11.14 -3.08
N TYR A 24 -10.16 11.42 -4.36
CA TYR A 24 -11.16 11.03 -5.35
C TYR A 24 -10.94 9.63 -5.93
N GLN A 25 -9.78 9.04 -5.76
CA GLN A 25 -9.42 7.72 -6.25
C GLN A 25 -9.56 6.63 -5.16
N ASN A 26 -9.67 7.01 -3.89
CA ASN A 26 -9.76 6.08 -2.75
C ASN A 26 -11.15 5.46 -2.53
N TYR A 27 -12.04 5.55 -3.52
CA TYR A 27 -13.38 4.94 -3.45
C TYR A 27 -13.37 3.40 -3.34
N TRP A 28 -12.27 2.74 -3.68
CA TRP A 28 -12.12 1.29 -3.50
C TRP A 28 -12.22 0.88 -2.03
N TRP A 29 -11.77 1.73 -1.12
CA TRP A 29 -11.96 1.53 0.32
C TRP A 29 -13.44 1.47 0.70
N PHE A 30 -14.29 2.29 0.10
CA PHE A 30 -15.73 2.25 0.37
C PHE A 30 -16.40 0.98 -0.14
N TYR A 31 -15.95 0.41 -1.25
CA TYR A 31 -16.39 -0.92 -1.69
C TYR A 31 -15.95 -1.99 -0.70
N ALA A 32 -14.71 -2.00 -0.27
CA ALA A 32 -14.22 -2.92 0.74
C ALA A 32 -15.02 -2.83 2.05
N LEU A 33 -15.30 -1.62 2.54
CA LEU A 33 -16.12 -1.39 3.72
C LEU A 33 -17.54 -1.97 3.56
N THR A 34 -18.18 -1.71 2.43
CA THR A 34 -19.55 -2.18 2.21
C THR A 34 -19.64 -3.70 2.04
N GLU A 35 -18.65 -4.32 1.42
CA GLU A 35 -18.59 -5.78 1.27
C GLU A 35 -18.31 -6.48 2.61
N GLN A 36 -17.49 -5.89 3.46
CA GLN A 36 -17.08 -6.49 4.73
C GLN A 36 -18.03 -6.16 5.91
N TYR A 37 -18.53 -4.93 5.99
CA TYR A 37 -19.27 -4.40 7.14
C TYR A 37 -20.73 -4.06 6.81
N GLY A 38 -21.16 -4.24 5.58
CA GLY A 38 -22.54 -4.02 5.13
C GLY A 38 -22.75 -2.68 4.40
N LEU A 39 -23.85 -2.60 3.66
CA LEU A 39 -24.15 -1.47 2.77
C LEU A 39 -24.29 -0.12 3.48
N ASP A 40 -24.60 -0.11 4.77
CA ASP A 40 -24.75 1.11 5.57
C ASP A 40 -23.47 1.53 6.29
N ALA A 41 -22.37 0.76 6.17
CA ALA A 41 -21.13 1.00 6.92
C ALA A 41 -20.61 2.43 6.69
N TYR A 42 -20.48 2.85 5.44
CA TYR A 42 -20.00 4.19 5.11
C TYR A 42 -20.94 5.28 5.65
N SER A 43 -22.25 5.12 5.46
CA SER A 43 -23.23 6.11 5.94
C SER A 43 -23.29 6.18 7.47
N ARG A 44 -23.02 5.08 8.17
CA ARG A 44 -22.89 5.07 9.63
C ARG A 44 -21.67 5.83 10.10
N ILE A 45 -20.50 5.57 9.50
CA ILE A 45 -19.28 6.32 9.80
C ILE A 45 -19.56 7.81 9.68
N TRP A 46 -20.17 8.24 8.58
CA TRP A 46 -20.49 9.64 8.34
C TRP A 46 -21.49 10.24 9.34
N ARG A 47 -22.53 9.50 9.71
CA ARG A 47 -23.57 9.99 10.65
C ARG A 47 -23.14 9.99 12.12
N GLU A 48 -22.27 9.04 12.48
CA GLU A 48 -21.88 8.79 13.86
C GLU A 48 -20.50 9.34 14.21
N SER A 49 -19.82 10.01 13.24
CA SER A 49 -18.57 10.72 13.53
C SER A 49 -18.80 11.87 14.51
N ALA A 50 -17.84 12.06 15.41
CA ALA A 50 -17.90 13.08 16.45
C ALA A 50 -16.53 13.78 16.55
N TYR A 51 -16.52 15.10 16.39
CA TYR A 51 -15.29 15.87 16.56
C TYR A 51 -14.61 15.55 17.91
N PRO A 52 -13.29 15.32 17.96
CA PRO A 52 -12.28 15.53 16.90
C PRO A 52 -11.94 14.30 16.06
N GLU A 53 -12.76 13.22 16.09
CA GLU A 53 -12.51 12.01 15.30
C GLU A 53 -12.53 12.32 13.79
N ASP A 54 -11.60 11.71 13.06
CA ASP A 54 -11.70 11.55 11.62
C ASP A 54 -12.55 10.30 11.25
N ALA A 55 -12.68 10.04 9.96
CA ALA A 55 -13.49 8.93 9.46
C ALA A 55 -12.95 7.54 9.88
N TYR A 56 -11.63 7.39 9.98
CA TYR A 56 -10.99 6.11 10.36
C TYR A 56 -11.04 5.87 11.86
N GLN A 57 -10.88 6.91 12.67
CA GLN A 57 -11.10 6.82 14.12
C GLN A 57 -12.56 6.46 14.43
N THR A 58 -13.50 7.05 13.70
CA THR A 58 -14.93 6.68 13.78
C THR A 58 -15.13 5.23 13.36
N PHE A 59 -14.51 4.78 12.27
CA PHE A 59 -14.57 3.39 11.83
C PHE A 59 -14.01 2.42 12.90
N MET A 60 -12.84 2.72 13.46
CA MET A 60 -12.26 1.91 14.54
C MET A 60 -13.20 1.81 15.73
N ARG A 61 -13.82 2.90 16.15
CA ARG A 61 -14.77 2.92 17.26
C ARG A 61 -16.01 2.09 16.97
N LEU A 62 -16.58 2.22 15.78
CA LEU A 62 -17.86 1.57 15.44
C LEU A 62 -17.74 0.06 15.17
N TYR A 63 -16.61 -0.37 14.59
CA TYR A 63 -16.47 -1.71 14.05
C TYR A 63 -15.33 -2.53 14.66
N LEU A 64 -14.32 -1.88 15.26
CA LEU A 64 -13.08 -2.52 15.70
C LEU A 64 -12.78 -2.30 17.20
N ALA A 65 -13.72 -1.80 17.97
CA ALA A 65 -13.54 -1.53 19.41
C ALA A 65 -12.30 -0.66 19.75
N ASN A 66 -11.91 0.23 18.85
CA ASN A 66 -10.68 1.05 18.90
C ASN A 66 -9.38 0.24 18.89
N ASP A 67 -9.38 -0.95 18.35
CA ASP A 67 -8.18 -1.77 18.18
C ASP A 67 -7.43 -1.35 16.92
N LEU A 68 -6.25 -0.74 17.12
CA LEU A 68 -5.39 -0.26 16.02
C LEU A 68 -4.82 -1.42 15.19
N ASN A 69 -4.51 -2.56 15.80
CA ASN A 69 -4.04 -3.73 15.04
C ASN A 69 -5.15 -4.28 14.15
N ALA A 70 -6.38 -4.40 14.66
CA ALA A 70 -7.52 -4.79 13.84
C ALA A 70 -7.79 -3.80 12.70
N PHE A 71 -7.51 -2.50 12.90
CA PHE A 71 -7.60 -1.50 11.85
C PHE A 71 -6.57 -1.73 10.75
N TYR A 72 -5.30 -1.95 11.10
CA TYR A 72 -4.27 -2.22 10.11
C TYR A 72 -4.46 -3.57 9.41
N ASP A 73 -5.01 -4.56 10.08
CA ASP A 73 -5.38 -5.83 9.45
C ASP A 73 -6.52 -5.64 8.44
N ALA A 74 -7.49 -4.78 8.74
CA ALA A 74 -8.56 -4.42 7.80
C ALA A 74 -8.03 -3.62 6.59
N LEU A 75 -7.09 -2.67 6.82
CA LEU A 75 -6.43 -1.93 5.76
C LEU A 75 -5.53 -2.83 4.90
N TYR A 76 -4.77 -3.74 5.51
CA TYR A 76 -3.96 -4.69 4.75
C TYR A 76 -4.82 -5.62 3.89
N ARG A 77 -5.93 -6.09 4.43
CA ARG A 77 -6.91 -6.85 3.64
C ARG A 77 -7.43 -6.03 2.46
N TYR A 78 -7.79 -4.77 2.69
CA TYR A 78 -8.15 -3.86 1.60
C TYR A 78 -7.02 -3.73 0.57
N ALA A 79 -5.79 -3.45 0.98
CA ALA A 79 -4.63 -3.30 0.11
C ALA A 79 -4.39 -4.56 -0.74
N SER A 80 -4.42 -5.75 -0.11
CA SER A 80 -4.24 -7.02 -0.81
C SER A 80 -5.33 -7.30 -1.85
N HIS A 81 -6.58 -6.91 -1.59
CA HIS A 81 -7.68 -7.00 -2.56
C HIS A 81 -7.54 -5.93 -3.66
N ALA A 82 -7.13 -4.70 -3.32
CA ALA A 82 -6.98 -3.60 -4.26
C ALA A 82 -5.91 -3.88 -5.32
N VAL A 83 -4.83 -4.58 -4.97
CA VAL A 83 -3.75 -4.97 -5.90
C VAL A 83 -4.24 -5.76 -7.10
N THR A 84 -5.30 -6.53 -6.97
CA THR A 84 -5.90 -7.31 -8.06
C THR A 84 -7.34 -6.91 -8.34
N PHE A 85 -7.81 -5.80 -7.77
CA PHE A 85 -9.19 -5.31 -7.89
C PHE A 85 -10.22 -6.40 -7.57
N ASP A 86 -9.99 -7.11 -6.46
CA ASP A 86 -10.88 -8.18 -5.98
C ASP A 86 -12.08 -7.60 -5.19
N PHE A 87 -12.89 -6.84 -5.89
CA PHE A 87 -14.14 -6.24 -5.42
C PHE A 87 -15.27 -6.60 -6.39
N ALA A 88 -16.45 -6.87 -5.88
CA ALA A 88 -17.60 -7.20 -6.71
C ALA A 88 -17.89 -6.10 -7.76
N ALA A 89 -17.73 -4.82 -7.38
CA ALA A 89 -17.91 -3.69 -8.27
C ALA A 89 -16.83 -3.61 -9.37
N ALA A 90 -15.62 -4.12 -9.12
CA ALA A 90 -14.52 -4.13 -10.07
C ALA A 90 -14.50 -5.37 -10.99
N ALA A 91 -15.23 -6.42 -10.64
CA ALA A 91 -15.18 -7.70 -11.34
C ALA A 91 -15.28 -7.61 -12.88
N PRO A 92 -16.14 -6.76 -13.49
CA PRO A 92 -16.20 -6.64 -14.95
C PRO A 92 -14.96 -6.02 -15.60
N TYR A 93 -14.10 -5.34 -14.84
CA TYR A 93 -13.00 -4.54 -15.35
C TYR A 93 -11.64 -5.03 -14.84
N SER A 94 -11.60 -5.80 -13.75
CA SER A 94 -10.38 -6.16 -13.04
C SER A 94 -9.31 -6.80 -13.92
N ALA A 95 -9.70 -7.64 -14.89
CA ALA A 95 -8.76 -8.30 -15.80
C ALA A 95 -7.95 -7.30 -16.65
N ALA A 96 -8.55 -6.17 -17.05
CA ALA A 96 -7.87 -5.15 -17.85
C ALA A 96 -6.87 -4.31 -17.05
N TRP A 97 -6.94 -4.36 -15.71
CA TRP A 97 -6.10 -3.57 -14.82
C TRP A 97 -4.97 -4.35 -14.17
N GLN A 98 -4.88 -5.67 -14.44
CA GLN A 98 -3.80 -6.49 -13.92
C GLN A 98 -2.43 -6.09 -14.50
N GLY A 99 -1.36 -6.28 -13.71
CA GLY A 99 0.02 -6.04 -14.16
C GLY A 99 0.42 -4.57 -14.28
N ARG A 100 -0.36 -3.64 -13.73
CA ARG A 100 -0.11 -2.19 -13.86
C ARG A 100 0.62 -1.57 -12.67
N TYR A 101 0.74 -2.26 -11.56
CA TYR A 101 1.53 -1.77 -10.42
C TYR A 101 3.02 -1.88 -10.72
N ASP A 102 3.80 -0.87 -10.35
CA ASP A 102 5.21 -0.70 -10.72
C ASP A 102 6.06 -0.13 -9.59
N ALA A 103 5.78 -0.48 -8.33
CA ALA A 103 6.59 -0.01 -7.21
C ALA A 103 8.08 -0.17 -7.47
N THR A 104 8.81 0.93 -7.48
CA THR A 104 10.24 0.97 -7.79
C THR A 104 11.09 0.59 -6.59
N LEU A 105 12.09 -0.24 -6.81
CA LEU A 105 13.10 -0.65 -5.83
C LEU A 105 14.50 -0.34 -6.36
N TYR A 106 15.41 0.08 -5.47
CA TYR A 106 16.81 0.34 -5.79
C TYR A 106 17.74 -0.63 -5.06
N ASP A 107 18.72 -1.18 -5.75
CA ASP A 107 19.74 -2.03 -5.16
C ASP A 107 20.55 -1.26 -4.10
N VAL A 108 20.70 -1.86 -2.94
CA VAL A 108 21.52 -1.33 -1.84
C VAL A 108 22.63 -2.31 -1.40
N GLY A 109 22.90 -3.32 -2.22
CA GLY A 109 23.94 -4.32 -2.02
C GLY A 109 23.48 -5.58 -1.30
N ASP A 110 24.27 -6.64 -1.39
CA ASP A 110 24.04 -7.94 -0.77
C ASP A 110 22.66 -8.56 -1.12
N GLY A 111 22.11 -8.23 -2.29
CA GLY A 111 20.80 -8.67 -2.77
C GLY A 111 19.62 -7.97 -2.12
N TRP A 112 19.85 -6.96 -1.28
CA TRP A 112 18.80 -6.11 -0.73
C TRP A 112 18.41 -5.00 -1.68
N GLN A 113 17.11 -4.74 -1.74
CA GLN A 113 16.53 -3.66 -2.54
C GLN A 113 15.69 -2.78 -1.62
N ARG A 114 15.86 -1.47 -1.75
CA ARG A 114 15.17 -0.44 -0.95
C ARG A 114 14.04 0.17 -1.76
N ILE A 115 12.88 0.35 -1.15
CA ILE A 115 11.75 1.04 -1.78
C ILE A 115 12.16 2.46 -2.19
N ALA A 116 11.79 2.87 -3.41
CA ALA A 116 11.99 4.25 -3.86
C ALA A 116 11.16 5.23 -3.04
N TYR A 117 11.65 6.45 -2.88
CA TYR A 117 10.89 7.53 -2.22
C TYR A 117 9.47 7.68 -2.81
N ALA A 118 9.37 7.73 -4.14
CA ALA A 118 8.12 7.90 -4.88
C ALA A 118 7.18 6.68 -4.87
N SER A 119 7.60 5.56 -4.28
CA SER A 119 6.79 4.34 -4.14
C SER A 119 6.68 3.90 -2.68
N CYS A 120 7.29 4.66 -1.75
CA CYS A 120 7.29 4.32 -0.33
C CYS A 120 5.90 4.50 0.26
N PRO A 121 5.33 3.50 0.95
CA PRO A 121 4.00 3.65 1.52
C PRO A 121 4.02 4.70 2.63
N GLU A 122 3.06 5.61 2.58
CA GLU A 122 2.73 6.47 3.71
C GLU A 122 1.99 5.68 4.79
N ALA A 123 1.83 6.27 5.97
CA ALA A 123 0.91 5.72 6.98
C ALA A 123 -0.48 5.51 6.36
N ASN A 124 -1.05 4.31 6.49
CA ASN A 124 -2.31 3.90 5.88
C ASN A 124 -2.29 3.74 4.33
N GLY A 125 -1.18 4.01 3.67
CA GLY A 125 -0.95 3.72 2.25
C GLY A 125 -0.25 2.36 2.05
N PHE A 126 -0.17 1.87 0.82
CA PHE A 126 0.49 0.58 0.55
C PHE A 126 1.34 0.61 -0.72
N SER A 127 2.35 -0.25 -0.77
CA SER A 127 3.13 -0.52 -1.99
C SER A 127 2.83 -1.92 -2.50
N ALA A 128 2.67 -2.06 -3.81
CA ALA A 128 2.47 -3.33 -4.49
C ALA A 128 3.66 -3.60 -5.42
N ILE A 129 4.52 -4.52 -5.01
CA ILE A 129 5.77 -4.86 -5.70
C ILE A 129 5.50 -6.05 -6.62
N PRO A 130 5.55 -5.87 -7.95
CA PRO A 130 5.42 -6.99 -8.88
C PRO A 130 6.64 -7.89 -8.80
N LEU A 131 6.42 -9.19 -8.71
CA LEU A 131 7.46 -10.21 -8.64
C LEU A 131 7.43 -11.11 -9.87
N ASP A 132 8.54 -11.15 -10.63
CA ASP A 132 8.68 -12.04 -11.78
C ASP A 132 9.16 -13.42 -11.31
N HIS A 133 8.23 -14.36 -11.15
CA HIS A 133 8.51 -15.69 -10.60
C HIS A 133 9.21 -16.66 -11.57
N GLN A 134 9.21 -16.38 -12.89
CA GLN A 134 9.95 -17.16 -13.93
C GLN A 134 9.81 -18.69 -13.78
N GLY A 135 8.63 -19.16 -13.38
CA GLY A 135 8.35 -20.59 -13.18
C GLY A 135 8.92 -21.18 -11.90
N ALA A 136 9.30 -20.36 -10.92
CA ALA A 136 9.56 -20.82 -9.56
C ALA A 136 8.25 -21.30 -8.90
N ASN A 137 8.37 -22.29 -8.00
CA ASN A 137 7.22 -22.80 -7.25
C ASN A 137 7.11 -22.24 -5.84
N ARG A 138 8.13 -21.52 -5.37
CA ARG A 138 8.17 -20.89 -4.06
C ARG A 138 9.00 -19.62 -4.09
N VAL A 139 8.56 -18.62 -3.36
CA VAL A 139 9.29 -17.39 -3.09
C VAL A 139 9.48 -17.22 -1.59
N THR A 140 10.62 -16.67 -1.19
CA THR A 140 10.87 -16.18 0.16
C THR A 140 11.31 -14.71 0.06
N VAL A 141 10.65 -13.83 0.78
CA VAL A 141 11.05 -12.44 0.93
C VAL A 141 11.56 -12.22 2.35
N SER A 142 12.84 -11.87 2.47
CA SER A 142 13.37 -11.27 3.69
C SER A 142 12.98 -9.79 3.69
N PHE A 143 12.44 -9.31 4.78
CA PHE A 143 11.96 -7.95 4.98
C PHE A 143 12.70 -7.29 6.13
N ARG A 144 13.01 -6.00 6.01
CA ARG A 144 13.44 -5.15 7.13
C ARG A 144 12.89 -3.74 6.97
N GLY A 145 12.26 -3.26 8.01
CA GLY A 145 11.78 -1.89 8.10
C GLY A 145 12.92 -0.90 8.35
N LEU A 146 12.75 0.33 7.87
CA LEU A 146 13.68 1.42 8.10
C LEU A 146 13.00 2.53 8.90
N GLN A 147 13.80 3.31 9.63
CA GLN A 147 13.28 4.45 10.37
C GLN A 147 12.93 5.62 9.44
N PRO A 148 11.90 6.44 9.75
CA PRO A 148 11.71 7.74 9.14
C PRO A 148 13.02 8.55 9.16
N GLY A 149 13.29 9.31 8.11
CA GLY A 149 14.56 10.04 7.98
C GLY A 149 15.76 9.21 7.55
N SER A 150 15.62 7.90 7.31
CA SER A 150 16.67 7.08 6.70
C SER A 150 17.06 7.62 5.32
N ALA A 151 18.33 7.49 4.95
CA ALA A 151 18.82 7.90 3.64
C ALA A 151 18.19 7.07 2.52
N LEU A 152 17.90 7.70 1.41
CA LEU A 152 17.47 7.01 0.19
C LEU A 152 18.61 6.14 -0.38
N ALA A 153 18.28 5.20 -1.24
CA ALA A 153 19.28 4.51 -2.06
C ALA A 153 20.08 5.54 -2.92
N ALA A 154 21.34 5.22 -3.22
CA ALA A 154 22.21 6.17 -3.93
C ALA A 154 21.66 6.60 -5.29
N ASP A 155 21.00 5.68 -5.99
CA ASP A 155 20.46 5.89 -7.34
C ASP A 155 18.99 6.40 -7.32
N ASP A 156 18.37 6.52 -6.13
CA ASP A 156 17.03 7.09 -6.00
C ASP A 156 17.10 8.60 -6.27
N PRO A 157 16.37 9.13 -7.26
CA PRO A 157 16.37 10.57 -7.56
C PRO A 157 15.76 11.40 -6.41
N GLY A 158 14.99 10.79 -5.52
CA GLY A 158 14.34 11.48 -4.41
C GLY A 158 13.35 12.53 -4.87
N LEU A 159 12.61 12.23 -5.94
CA LEU A 159 11.55 13.07 -6.47
C LEU A 159 10.22 12.69 -5.83
N TYR A 160 9.44 13.68 -5.49
CA TYR A 160 8.05 13.50 -5.10
C TYR A 160 7.12 14.28 -6.02
N TYR A 161 5.92 13.77 -6.12
CA TYR A 161 4.88 14.27 -7.00
C TYR A 161 3.95 15.22 -6.24
N ILE A 162 3.61 16.35 -6.86
CA ILE A 162 2.58 17.27 -6.36
C ILE A 162 1.58 17.52 -7.48
N GLY A 163 0.31 17.21 -7.25
CA GLY A 163 -0.79 17.47 -8.18
C GLY A 163 -1.45 16.22 -8.72
N ASP A 164 -2.36 16.41 -9.67
CA ASP A 164 -3.24 15.34 -10.18
C ASP A 164 -2.68 14.57 -11.39
N GLU A 165 -1.52 15.00 -11.92
CA GLU A 165 -0.90 14.37 -13.09
C GLU A 165 0.62 14.22 -12.89
N ALA A 166 1.14 13.02 -13.08
CA ALA A 166 2.57 12.77 -13.05
C ALA A 166 3.23 13.22 -14.35
N THR A 167 3.45 14.51 -14.48
CA THR A 167 4.25 15.10 -15.55
C THR A 167 5.57 15.61 -14.97
N PRO A 168 6.64 15.76 -15.82
CA PRO A 168 7.89 16.35 -15.35
C PRO A 168 7.72 17.74 -14.70
N GLU A 169 6.71 18.48 -15.13
CA GLU A 169 6.38 19.80 -14.59
C GLU A 169 5.76 19.72 -13.19
N ASN A 170 5.07 18.64 -12.91
CA ASN A 170 4.41 18.40 -11.62
C ASN A 170 5.33 17.71 -10.61
N LEU A 171 6.40 17.07 -11.07
CA LEU A 171 7.41 16.52 -10.18
C LEU A 171 8.22 17.67 -9.58
N THR A 172 8.13 17.85 -8.29
CA THR A 172 8.80 18.93 -7.58
C THR A 172 9.44 18.40 -6.31
N GLY A 173 10.45 19.14 -5.85
CA GLY A 173 11.24 18.75 -4.71
C GLY A 173 12.24 17.63 -5.01
N HIS A 174 13.34 17.68 -4.28
CA HIS A 174 14.37 16.65 -4.25
C HIS A 174 14.72 16.41 -2.79
N THR A 175 14.67 15.18 -2.37
CA THR A 175 15.09 14.78 -1.04
C THR A 175 16.13 13.67 -1.10
N ARG A 176 16.95 13.55 -0.08
CA ARG A 176 17.92 12.45 0.04
C ARG A 176 17.61 11.54 1.23
N ILE A 177 16.50 11.78 1.93
CA ILE A 177 16.01 10.99 3.04
C ILE A 177 14.50 10.76 2.88
N TYR A 178 13.98 9.69 3.48
CA TYR A 178 12.53 9.56 3.67
C TYR A 178 12.04 10.62 4.65
N ASN A 179 10.76 10.92 4.63
CA ASN A 179 10.19 11.94 5.50
C ASN A 179 10.57 11.68 6.97
N ALA A 180 11.17 12.71 7.60
CA ALA A 180 11.70 12.62 8.95
C ALA A 180 10.65 13.05 10.00
N VAL A 181 9.46 12.47 9.90
CA VAL A 181 8.37 12.73 10.86
C VAL A 181 8.56 11.90 12.13
N ASP A 182 8.05 12.41 13.25
CA ASP A 182 8.08 11.72 14.54
C ASP A 182 6.95 10.66 14.61
N ALA A 183 7.16 9.56 13.89
CA ALA A 183 6.27 8.42 13.89
C ALA A 183 7.08 7.15 14.12
N ALA A 184 6.69 6.33 15.11
CA ALA A 184 7.25 4.99 15.26
C ALA A 184 6.73 4.12 14.09
N PRO A 185 7.65 3.61 13.22
CA PRO A 185 7.24 2.89 12.03
C PRO A 185 6.62 1.54 12.37
N GLY A 186 5.88 1.00 11.42
CA GLY A 186 5.32 -0.35 11.48
C GLY A 186 4.75 -0.75 10.13
N TRP A 187 4.56 -2.04 9.91
CA TRP A 187 4.17 -2.57 8.62
C TRP A 187 3.18 -3.74 8.75
N ARG A 188 2.46 -4.00 7.64
CA ARG A 188 1.81 -5.28 7.34
C ARG A 188 2.23 -5.70 5.96
N TYR A 189 2.62 -6.96 5.77
CA TYR A 189 3.06 -7.42 4.45
C TYR A 189 2.77 -8.89 4.19
N GLY A 190 2.74 -9.26 2.90
CA GLY A 190 2.50 -10.62 2.42
C GLY A 190 2.34 -10.66 0.91
N PHE A 191 1.85 -11.79 0.39
CA PHE A 191 1.76 -12.05 -1.03
C PHE A 191 0.33 -12.10 -1.54
N VAL A 192 0.17 -11.71 -2.80
CA VAL A 192 -1.05 -11.87 -3.57
C VAL A 192 -0.70 -12.48 -4.93
N ALA A 193 -1.30 -13.61 -5.26
CA ALA A 193 -1.19 -14.24 -6.58
C ALA A 193 -2.53 -14.09 -7.32
N TYR A 194 -2.46 -13.67 -8.59
CA TYR A 194 -3.58 -13.66 -9.53
C TYR A 194 -3.35 -14.74 -10.57
N LEU A 195 -4.29 -15.67 -10.71
CA LEU A 195 -4.21 -16.82 -11.59
C LEU A 195 -4.84 -16.52 -12.96
N THR A 196 -4.49 -17.32 -13.96
CA THR A 196 -4.98 -17.19 -15.34
C THR A 196 -6.51 -17.30 -15.47
N ASP A 197 -7.16 -18.01 -14.55
CA ASP A 197 -8.63 -18.13 -14.48
C ASP A 197 -9.31 -16.98 -13.72
N GLY A 198 -8.52 -16.02 -13.21
CA GLY A 198 -8.99 -14.90 -12.41
C GLY A 198 -9.12 -15.19 -10.92
N THR A 199 -8.77 -16.37 -10.47
CA THR A 199 -8.69 -16.69 -9.03
C THR A 199 -7.57 -15.90 -8.35
N ARG A 200 -7.77 -15.51 -7.07
CA ARG A 200 -6.76 -14.86 -6.23
C ARG A 200 -6.40 -15.78 -5.06
N VAL A 201 -5.11 -15.78 -4.74
CA VAL A 201 -4.58 -16.51 -3.59
C VAL A 201 -3.76 -15.55 -2.74
N TYR A 202 -4.08 -15.49 -1.45
CA TYR A 202 -3.47 -14.58 -0.49
C TYR A 202 -2.63 -15.39 0.50
N SER A 203 -1.47 -14.86 0.89
CA SER A 203 -0.71 -15.39 2.02
C SER A 203 -1.30 -14.94 3.35
N ASP A 204 -0.82 -15.52 4.43
CA ASP A 204 -0.96 -14.92 5.75
C ASP A 204 -0.25 -13.56 5.79
N VAL A 205 -0.74 -12.64 6.64
CA VAL A 205 -0.12 -11.35 6.88
C VAL A 205 0.99 -11.48 7.91
N CYS A 206 2.10 -10.79 7.67
CA CYS A 206 3.19 -10.61 8.62
C CYS A 206 3.22 -9.15 9.11
N ALA A 207 3.60 -8.93 10.38
CA ALA A 207 3.65 -7.64 11.05
C ALA A 207 4.99 -7.37 11.74
N GLU A 208 5.99 -8.20 11.48
CA GLU A 208 7.31 -8.06 12.10
C GLU A 208 8.11 -6.95 11.41
N ASP A 209 8.88 -6.18 12.19
CA ASP A 209 9.75 -5.13 11.66
C ASP A 209 10.94 -5.69 10.88
N GLU A 210 11.35 -6.90 11.20
CA GLU A 210 12.37 -7.67 10.47
C GLU A 210 12.00 -9.15 10.49
N GLY A 211 12.02 -9.80 9.33
CA GLY A 211 11.65 -11.20 9.22
C GLY A 211 11.76 -11.74 7.81
N ALA A 212 11.33 -12.98 7.63
CA ALA A 212 11.23 -13.63 6.33
C ALA A 212 9.89 -14.33 6.19
N VAL A 213 9.20 -14.08 5.09
CA VAL A 213 7.93 -14.72 4.75
C VAL A 213 8.07 -15.50 3.46
N SER A 214 7.51 -16.70 3.43
CA SER A 214 7.55 -17.60 2.27
C SER A 214 6.15 -17.85 1.75
N PHE A 215 6.05 -18.02 0.44
CA PHE A 215 4.80 -18.30 -0.24
C PHE A 215 5.00 -19.41 -1.30
N ASP A 216 4.20 -20.45 -1.22
CA ASP A 216 4.12 -21.45 -2.28
C ASP A 216 3.29 -20.88 -3.42
N ILE A 217 3.95 -20.68 -4.57
CA ILE A 217 3.34 -20.02 -5.72
C ILE A 217 2.37 -21.01 -6.37
N PRO A 218 1.07 -20.67 -6.44
CA PRO A 218 0.11 -21.53 -7.11
C PRO A 218 0.48 -21.78 -8.57
N GLU A 219 0.16 -22.97 -9.09
CA GLU A 219 0.18 -23.20 -10.53
C GLU A 219 -0.72 -22.18 -11.25
N GLU A 220 -0.41 -21.87 -12.51
CA GLU A 220 -1.15 -20.89 -13.31
C GLU A 220 -1.14 -19.45 -12.77
N THR A 221 -0.22 -19.11 -11.85
CA THR A 221 -0.01 -17.73 -11.43
C THR A 221 0.44 -16.88 -12.62
N GLN A 222 -0.38 -15.86 -12.95
CA GLN A 222 -0.09 -14.90 -14.01
C GLN A 222 0.63 -13.67 -13.47
N TYR A 223 0.17 -13.17 -12.31
CA TYR A 223 0.78 -12.04 -11.62
C TYR A 223 0.99 -12.39 -10.15
N LEU A 224 2.16 -12.05 -9.64
CA LEU A 224 2.52 -12.22 -8.24
C LEU A 224 2.98 -10.87 -7.68
N TYR A 225 2.41 -10.49 -6.53
CA TYR A 225 2.76 -9.25 -5.86
C TYR A 225 3.21 -9.52 -4.43
N PHE A 226 4.17 -8.74 -3.97
CA PHE A 226 4.45 -8.57 -2.55
C PHE A 226 3.88 -7.21 -2.12
N VAL A 227 2.95 -7.23 -1.18
CA VAL A 227 2.20 -6.04 -0.75
C VAL A 227 2.69 -5.62 0.61
N VAL A 228 3.00 -4.34 0.76
CA VAL A 228 3.47 -3.74 2.03
C VAL A 228 2.59 -2.54 2.35
N LEU A 229 1.91 -2.57 3.50
CA LEU A 229 1.13 -1.48 4.07
C LEU A 229 1.96 -0.73 5.10
N GLY A 230 1.92 0.60 5.08
CA GLY A 230 2.39 1.45 6.18
C GLY A 230 1.43 1.38 7.37
N ALA A 231 1.89 0.81 8.49
CA ALA A 231 1.07 0.54 9.69
C ALA A 231 1.82 0.95 10.97
N PRO A 232 2.05 2.25 11.22
CA PRO A 232 2.84 2.74 12.34
C PRO A 232 2.25 2.31 13.70
N GLU A 233 3.08 2.29 14.76
CA GLU A 233 2.67 1.86 16.10
C GLU A 233 1.57 2.72 16.74
N SER A 234 1.39 3.94 16.24
CA SER A 234 0.30 4.83 16.64
C SER A 234 -0.45 5.36 15.43
N TYR A 235 -1.76 5.54 15.57
CA TYR A 235 -2.56 6.11 14.50
C TYR A 235 -2.05 7.50 14.14
N GLN A 236 -1.75 7.70 12.85
CA GLN A 236 -1.34 8.99 12.30
C GLN A 236 -2.55 9.64 11.66
N VAL A 237 -2.91 10.82 12.15
CA VAL A 237 -3.93 11.66 11.51
C VAL A 237 -3.26 12.38 10.35
N HIS A 238 -3.77 12.17 9.16
CA HIS A 238 -3.30 12.94 7.99
C HIS A 238 -3.78 14.39 8.09
N VAL A 239 -2.85 15.33 7.99
CA VAL A 239 -3.16 16.75 7.99
C VAL A 239 -3.45 17.19 6.57
N TRP A 240 -4.62 17.74 6.33
CA TRP A 240 -5.00 18.25 5.03
C TRP A 240 -4.23 19.53 4.69
N ASP A 241 -3.15 19.37 3.95
CA ASP A 241 -2.31 20.46 3.46
C ASP A 241 -1.66 20.08 2.11
N ASN A 242 -0.62 20.78 1.69
CA ASN A 242 0.13 20.46 0.46
C ASN A 242 1.61 20.24 0.78
N ASP A 243 1.93 19.85 2.00
CA ASP A 243 3.32 19.60 2.44
C ASP A 243 3.57 18.10 2.61
N GLU A 244 3.87 17.43 1.50
CA GLU A 244 4.19 16.00 1.45
C GLU A 244 5.35 15.61 2.38
N SER A 245 6.21 16.55 2.77
CA SER A 245 7.33 16.27 3.67
C SER A 245 6.90 15.97 5.11
N MET A 246 5.66 16.31 5.44
CA MET A 246 5.05 16.03 6.75
C MET A 246 4.31 14.70 6.81
N ASP A 247 4.11 14.04 5.67
CA ASP A 247 3.45 12.75 5.60
C ASP A 247 4.40 11.63 6.04
N ALA A 248 3.95 10.83 7.00
CA ALA A 248 4.75 9.76 7.57
C ALA A 248 4.95 8.61 6.58
N GLN A 249 6.14 8.47 6.02
CA GLN A 249 6.52 7.34 5.18
C GLN A 249 7.03 6.16 6.01
N MET A 250 6.70 4.93 5.57
CA MET A 250 7.11 3.67 6.20
C MET A 250 8.12 2.93 5.30
N PRO A 251 9.39 3.41 5.22
CA PRO A 251 10.38 2.85 4.31
C PRO A 251 10.82 1.46 4.74
N PHE A 252 11.22 0.64 3.76
CA PHE A 252 11.65 -0.72 3.98
C PHE A 252 12.63 -1.21 2.91
N GLU A 253 13.22 -2.36 3.18
CA GLU A 253 14.03 -3.11 2.25
C GLU A 253 13.56 -4.55 2.17
N ILE A 254 13.71 -5.15 1.00
CA ILE A 254 13.43 -6.56 0.77
C ILE A 254 14.60 -7.26 0.08
N ARG A 255 14.70 -8.56 0.30
CA ARG A 255 15.55 -9.47 -0.48
C ARG A 255 14.73 -10.68 -0.89
N VAL A 256 14.70 -10.97 -2.19
CA VAL A 256 13.85 -12.01 -2.78
C VAL A 256 14.68 -13.23 -3.13
N GLU A 257 14.23 -14.40 -2.68
CA GLU A 257 14.86 -15.69 -2.99
C GLU A 257 13.82 -16.63 -3.63
N TRP A 258 14.21 -17.23 -4.75
CA TRP A 258 13.36 -18.14 -5.52
C TRP A 258 13.78 -19.59 -5.34
N ARG A 259 12.79 -20.51 -5.29
CA ARG A 259 13.02 -21.96 -5.36
C ARG A 259 12.19 -22.54 -6.50
N LYS A 260 12.83 -23.52 -7.21
CA LYS A 260 12.20 -24.35 -8.23
C LYS A 260 11.87 -25.71 -7.66
#